data_d788eb12c87e9609275cea9a9b8a6f4d
#
_entry.id   d788eb12c87e9609275cea9a9b8a6f4d
#
_cell.length_a   1.000
_cell.length_b   1.000
_cell.length_c   1.000
_cell.angle_alpha   90.00
_cell.angle_beta   90.00
_cell.angle_gamma   90.00
#
_symmetry.space_group_name_H-M   'P 1'
#
loop_
_entity.id
_entity.type
_entity.pdbx_description
1 polymer ?
#
loop_
_entity_poly.entity_id
_entity_poly.type
_entity_poly.pdbx_seq_one_letter_code
_entity_poly.pdbx_strand_id
1 'polypeptide(L)'
;VQDSKRKEEILRKEGDMSYDVYAEVCKKTLEDDFTFQSFKLNPDYTYELEHTPFESAVNALQFLRENYLDELKKINWNIIRANDTCVYAMTHSFKKQLSDIIESEDENQFMFSPTTIYYLWTAFNVINKIKSSNDIDTKNGCSIVEIGCGYGGQCFMIHTVAQFYEVNIKSYSLIDIFYANKLQE
;
A
#
# COMPACT_ATOMS: atom_id res chain seq x y z
N VAL A 1 -33.07 11.55 20.63
CA VAL A 1 -33.02 12.26 19.33
C VAL A 1 -31.94 13.38 19.33
N GLN A 2 -31.83 14.15 20.43
CA GLN A 2 -30.81 15.21 20.54
C GLN A 2 -29.39 14.66 20.73
N ASP A 3 -29.22 13.52 21.41
CA ASP A 3 -27.94 12.91 21.70
C ASP A 3 -27.33 12.22 20.44
N SER A 4 -28.17 11.69 19.55
CA SER A 4 -27.70 11.08 18.30
C SER A 4 -27.21 12.14 17.31
N LYS A 5 -27.89 13.28 17.21
CA LYS A 5 -27.46 14.41 16.36
C LYS A 5 -26.13 15.02 16.85
N ARG A 6 -25.94 15.10 18.17
CA ARG A 6 -24.70 15.62 18.77
C ARG A 6 -23.51 14.68 18.54
N LYS A 7 -23.74 13.35 18.59
CA LYS A 7 -22.72 12.34 18.22
C LYS A 7 -22.36 12.39 16.74
N GLU A 8 -23.35 12.52 15.86
CA GLU A 8 -23.11 12.69 14.41
C GLU A 8 -22.34 13.99 14.08
N GLU A 9 -22.59 15.06 14.83
CA GLU A 9 -21.91 16.34 14.63
C GLU A 9 -20.45 16.30 15.15
N ILE A 10 -20.19 15.56 16.24
CA ILE A 10 -18.85 15.32 16.77
C ILE A 10 -18.05 14.41 15.80
N LEU A 11 -18.66 13.33 15.33
CA LEU A 11 -18.02 12.42 14.36
C LEU A 11 -17.75 13.10 13.00
N ARG A 12 -18.61 14.03 12.57
CA ARG A 12 -18.36 14.87 11.39
C ARG A 12 -17.18 15.81 11.60
N LYS A 13 -17.08 16.46 12.77
CA LYS A 13 -15.95 17.37 13.07
C LYS A 13 -14.63 16.64 13.22
N GLU A 14 -14.62 15.46 13.81
CA GLU A 14 -13.44 14.61 13.92
C GLU A 14 -13.03 14.07 12.53
N GLY A 15 -13.98 13.68 11.68
CA GLY A 15 -13.72 13.28 10.30
C GLY A 15 -13.20 14.42 9.42
N ASP A 16 -13.75 15.63 9.54
CA ASP A 16 -13.28 16.80 8.82
C ASP A 16 -11.84 17.21 9.24
N MET A 17 -11.50 17.10 10.54
CA MET A 17 -10.14 17.42 11.01
C MET A 17 -9.10 16.42 10.50
N SER A 18 -9.42 15.14 10.42
CA SER A 18 -8.54 14.10 9.87
C SER A 18 -8.24 14.35 8.39
N TYR A 19 -9.24 14.72 7.61
CA TYR A 19 -9.09 15.10 6.20
C TYR A 19 -8.19 16.33 6.01
N ASP A 20 -8.33 17.34 6.86
CA ASP A 20 -7.53 18.57 6.80
C ASP A 20 -6.06 18.28 7.13
N VAL A 21 -5.79 17.45 8.13
CA VAL A 21 -4.43 17.03 8.51
C VAL A 21 -3.78 16.25 7.37
N TYR A 22 -4.47 15.26 6.80
CA TYR A 22 -3.96 14.48 5.68
C TYR A 22 -3.68 15.35 4.44
N ALA A 23 -4.61 16.24 4.08
CA ALA A 23 -4.44 17.17 2.97
C ALA A 23 -3.22 18.08 3.15
N GLU A 24 -3.00 18.58 4.38
CA GLU A 24 -1.86 19.44 4.69
C GLU A 24 -0.53 18.68 4.66
N VAL A 25 -0.51 17.42 5.12
CA VAL A 25 0.67 16.54 5.01
C VAL A 25 1.02 16.30 3.54
N CYS A 26 0.04 15.93 2.71
CA CYS A 26 0.27 15.74 1.28
C CYS A 26 0.80 17.00 0.61
N LYS A 27 0.23 18.17 0.94
CA LYS A 27 0.67 19.46 0.41
C LYS A 27 2.12 19.76 0.80
N LYS A 28 2.48 19.63 2.08
CA LYS A 28 3.87 19.84 2.56
C LYS A 28 4.84 18.88 1.89
N THR A 29 4.43 17.63 1.68
CA THR A 29 5.23 16.62 1.00
C THR A 29 5.56 17.04 -0.44
N LEU A 30 4.65 17.71 -1.14
CA LEU A 30 4.87 18.24 -2.49
C LEU A 30 5.79 19.47 -2.55
N GLU A 31 5.95 20.18 -1.44
CA GLU A 31 6.72 21.42 -1.38
C GLU A 31 8.21 21.20 -1.06
N ASP A 32 8.60 20.00 -0.58
CA ASP A 32 9.95 19.71 -0.09
C ASP A 32 10.40 18.28 -0.43
N ASP A 33 11.48 18.17 -1.20
CA ASP A 33 12.04 16.90 -1.67
C ASP A 33 12.44 15.96 -0.51
N PHE A 34 12.95 16.50 0.59
CA PHE A 34 13.30 15.68 1.75
C PHE A 34 12.05 15.11 2.41
N THR A 35 11.01 15.92 2.55
CA THR A 35 9.71 15.46 3.06
C THR A 35 9.10 14.44 2.11
N PHE A 36 9.20 14.64 0.80
CA PHE A 36 8.74 13.66 -0.20
C PHE A 36 9.44 12.30 -0.05
N GLN A 37 10.75 12.29 0.20
CA GLN A 37 11.50 11.05 0.41
C GLN A 37 11.24 10.38 1.77
N SER A 38 10.67 11.10 2.73
CA SER A 38 10.48 10.64 4.11
C SER A 38 9.06 10.77 4.66
N PHE A 39 8.07 11.02 3.78
CA PHE A 39 6.71 11.35 4.24
C PHE A 39 6.05 10.23 5.06
N LYS A 40 6.37 8.97 4.79
CA LYS A 40 5.91 7.84 5.60
C LYS A 40 6.46 7.80 7.02
N LEU A 41 7.52 8.56 7.30
CA LEU A 41 8.05 8.76 8.65
C LEU A 41 7.40 9.95 9.36
N ASN A 42 6.63 10.77 8.64
CA ASN A 42 5.89 11.86 9.25
C ASN A 42 4.80 11.29 10.18
N PRO A 43 4.81 11.63 11.49
CA PRO A 43 3.81 11.10 12.43
C PRO A 43 2.37 11.39 12.03
N ASP A 44 2.10 12.56 11.43
CA ASP A 44 0.76 12.94 10.99
C ASP A 44 0.30 12.04 9.84
N TYR A 45 1.22 11.73 8.90
CA TYR A 45 0.94 10.81 7.80
C TYR A 45 0.73 9.37 8.30
N THR A 46 1.62 8.89 9.17
CA THR A 46 1.55 7.51 9.68
C THR A 46 0.30 7.30 10.53
N TYR A 47 -0.13 8.31 11.27
CA TYR A 47 -1.36 8.24 12.04
C TYR A 47 -2.59 8.03 11.15
N GLU A 48 -2.65 8.70 10.00
CA GLU A 48 -3.80 8.64 9.09
C GLU A 48 -3.76 7.42 8.16
N LEU A 49 -2.58 7.04 7.64
CA LEU A 49 -2.48 6.11 6.51
C LEU A 49 -1.59 4.88 6.75
N GLU A 50 -0.65 4.94 7.68
CA GLU A 50 0.30 3.84 7.94
C GLU A 50 -0.03 3.13 9.26
N HIS A 51 -1.29 2.78 9.45
CA HIS A 51 -1.77 2.17 10.68
C HIS A 51 -1.96 0.64 10.61
N THR A 52 -1.42 -0.01 9.59
CA THR A 52 -1.43 -1.48 9.53
C THR A 52 -0.62 -2.06 10.69
N PRO A 53 -1.22 -2.84 11.61
CA PRO A 53 -0.48 -3.46 12.69
C PRO A 53 0.59 -4.42 12.15
N PHE A 54 1.77 -4.44 12.78
CA PHE A 54 2.86 -5.34 12.37
C PHE A 54 2.43 -6.81 12.35
N GLU A 55 1.68 -7.25 13.36
CA GLU A 55 1.16 -8.62 13.43
C GLU A 55 0.24 -8.96 12.24
N SER A 56 -0.58 -8.01 11.79
CA SER A 56 -1.42 -8.21 10.61
C SER A 56 -0.59 -8.41 9.35
N ALA A 57 0.48 -7.65 9.19
CA ALA A 57 1.42 -7.81 8.07
C ALA A 57 2.18 -9.15 8.15
N VAL A 58 2.60 -9.58 9.35
CA VAL A 58 3.22 -10.90 9.56
C VAL A 58 2.27 -12.03 9.14
N ASN A 59 1.00 -11.97 9.57
CA ASN A 59 -0.01 -12.97 9.21
C ASN A 59 -0.30 -12.96 7.70
N ALA A 60 -0.38 -11.77 7.08
CA ALA A 60 -0.54 -11.62 5.64
C ALA A 60 0.63 -12.26 4.87
N LEU A 61 1.87 -12.00 5.30
CA LEU A 61 3.05 -12.58 4.69
C LEU A 61 3.14 -14.11 4.91
N GLN A 62 2.76 -14.59 6.07
CA GLN A 62 2.65 -16.03 6.35
C GLN A 62 1.68 -16.70 5.37
N PHE A 63 0.49 -16.13 5.19
CA PHE A 63 -0.48 -16.61 4.20
C PHE A 63 0.10 -16.63 2.79
N LEU A 64 0.81 -15.58 2.38
CA LEU A 64 1.46 -15.53 1.06
C LEU A 64 2.52 -16.63 0.91
N ARG A 65 3.32 -16.88 1.94
CA ARG A 65 4.33 -17.93 1.93
C ARG A 65 3.71 -19.33 1.76
N GLU A 66 2.60 -19.58 2.43
CA GLU A 66 1.90 -20.86 2.37
C GLU A 66 1.24 -21.12 1.00
N ASN A 67 0.86 -20.07 0.27
CA ASN A 67 0.07 -20.19 -0.94
C ASN A 67 0.78 -19.75 -2.22
N TYR A 68 1.85 -18.91 -2.13
CA TYR A 68 2.48 -18.23 -3.28
C TYR A 68 4.01 -18.13 -3.14
N LEU A 69 4.65 -19.13 -2.52
CA LEU A 69 6.10 -19.10 -2.24
C LEU A 69 6.95 -18.93 -3.51
N ASP A 70 6.56 -19.61 -4.60
CA ASP A 70 7.31 -19.55 -5.86
C ASP A 70 7.22 -18.17 -6.52
N GLU A 71 6.08 -17.50 -6.39
CA GLU A 71 5.90 -16.13 -6.86
C GLU A 71 6.67 -15.16 -5.99
N LEU A 72 6.62 -15.32 -4.66
CA LEU A 72 7.39 -14.48 -3.72
C LEU A 72 8.90 -14.53 -4.01
N LYS A 73 9.44 -15.69 -4.39
CA LYS A 73 10.84 -15.84 -4.78
C LYS A 73 11.20 -15.14 -6.09
N LYS A 74 10.22 -14.87 -6.94
CA LYS A 74 10.42 -14.15 -8.21
C LYS A 74 10.29 -12.64 -8.07
N ILE A 75 9.75 -12.15 -6.95
CA ILE A 75 9.59 -10.72 -6.69
C ILE A 75 10.97 -10.06 -6.59
N ASN A 76 11.13 -8.94 -7.27
CA ASN A 76 12.27 -8.06 -7.03
C ASN A 76 12.06 -7.23 -5.76
N TRP A 77 12.45 -7.79 -4.63
CA TRP A 77 12.29 -7.16 -3.31
C TRP A 77 13.03 -5.83 -3.17
N ASN A 78 14.11 -5.62 -3.94
CA ASN A 78 14.80 -4.33 -3.96
C ASN A 78 13.93 -3.24 -4.58
N ILE A 79 13.14 -3.55 -5.60
CA ILE A 79 12.19 -2.61 -6.19
C ILE A 79 11.07 -2.31 -5.19
N ILE A 80 10.51 -3.33 -4.52
CA ILE A 80 9.49 -3.11 -3.48
C ILE A 80 10.06 -2.19 -2.39
N ARG A 81 11.25 -2.47 -1.89
CA ARG A 81 11.90 -1.67 -0.85
C ARG A 81 12.14 -0.23 -1.30
N ALA A 82 12.60 -0.01 -2.52
CA ALA A 82 12.81 1.33 -3.07
C ALA A 82 11.50 2.14 -3.20
N ASN A 83 10.39 1.44 -3.51
CA ASN A 83 9.06 2.02 -3.60
C ASN A 83 8.26 1.94 -2.29
N ASP A 84 8.80 1.35 -1.25
CA ASP A 84 8.22 1.42 0.10
C ASP A 84 8.33 2.84 0.68
N THR A 85 8.59 3.70 -0.19
CA THR A 85 8.79 5.11 -0.13
C THR A 85 9.40 5.58 1.12
N CYS A 86 10.35 6.04 1.02
CA CYS A 86 11.22 6.43 2.04
C CYS A 86 12.29 5.39 2.01
N VAL A 87 13.24 5.66 1.18
CA VAL A 87 14.58 5.10 1.30
C VAL A 87 15.01 5.06 2.79
N TYR A 88 14.22 5.69 3.65
CA TYR A 88 14.42 5.82 5.10
C TYR A 88 13.30 5.20 5.97
N ALA A 89 12.21 4.70 5.43
CA ALA A 89 11.15 4.06 6.22
C ALA A 89 11.46 2.61 6.56
N MET A 90 12.53 2.42 7.25
CA MET A 90 12.85 1.14 7.88
C MET A 90 12.03 1.01 9.15
N THR A 91 10.80 0.55 9.03
CA THR A 91 9.90 0.52 10.17
C THR A 91 9.95 -0.79 10.94
N HIS A 92 9.95 -1.94 10.24
CA HIS A 92 9.90 -3.26 10.88
C HIS A 92 10.71 -4.29 10.08
N SER A 93 11.39 -5.19 10.79
CA SER A 93 12.12 -6.29 10.17
C SER A 93 11.23 -7.51 9.96
N PHE A 94 11.18 -7.98 8.72
CA PHE A 94 10.54 -9.24 8.32
C PHE A 94 11.57 -10.36 8.03
N LYS A 95 12.78 -10.26 8.59
CA LYS A 95 13.85 -11.24 8.35
C LYS A 95 13.41 -12.67 8.62
N LYS A 96 12.69 -12.88 9.72
CA LYS A 96 12.17 -14.22 10.08
C LYS A 96 11.29 -14.83 8.98
N GLN A 97 10.56 -13.99 8.25
CA GLN A 97 9.61 -14.42 7.21
C GLN A 97 10.23 -14.46 5.81
N LEU A 98 11.31 -13.74 5.57
CA LEU A 98 11.85 -13.51 4.23
C LEU A 98 13.27 -14.03 4.01
N SER A 99 13.95 -14.54 5.04
CA SER A 99 15.37 -14.97 4.94
C SER A 99 15.63 -16.14 3.98
N ASP A 100 14.63 -16.92 3.66
CA ASP A 100 14.68 -18.00 2.66
C ASP A 100 14.18 -17.56 1.27
N ILE A 101 13.78 -16.31 1.14
CA ILE A 101 13.29 -15.69 -0.09
C ILE A 101 14.27 -14.61 -0.58
N ILE A 102 14.77 -13.79 0.34
CA ILE A 102 15.76 -12.75 0.07
C ILE A 102 17.12 -13.25 0.51
N GLU A 103 17.99 -13.50 -0.46
CA GLU A 103 19.38 -13.91 -0.18
C GLU A 103 20.22 -12.68 0.18
N SER A 104 20.30 -12.34 1.46
CA SER A 104 21.09 -11.22 1.96
C SER A 104 21.51 -11.42 3.41
N GLU A 105 22.72 -10.94 3.74
CA GLU A 105 23.19 -10.78 5.12
C GLU A 105 22.86 -9.38 5.69
N ASP A 106 22.50 -8.43 4.84
CA ASP A 106 22.15 -7.07 5.25
C ASP A 106 20.73 -7.03 5.83
N GLU A 107 20.64 -6.76 7.13
CA GLU A 107 19.36 -6.62 7.87
C GLU A 107 18.42 -5.61 7.22
N ASN A 108 18.95 -4.56 6.58
CA ASN A 108 18.14 -3.54 5.92
C ASN A 108 17.36 -4.08 4.73
N GLN A 109 17.78 -5.20 4.14
CA GLN A 109 17.05 -5.84 3.04
C GLN A 109 15.70 -6.44 3.48
N PHE A 110 15.50 -6.64 4.78
CA PHE A 110 14.30 -7.20 5.36
C PHE A 110 13.38 -6.14 6.01
N MET A 111 13.75 -4.86 5.90
CA MET A 111 13.00 -3.77 6.51
C MET A 111 11.93 -3.25 5.55
N PHE A 112 10.68 -3.34 5.99
CA PHE A 112 9.51 -2.86 5.24
C PHE A 112 8.49 -2.19 6.16
N SER A 113 7.66 -1.34 5.58
CA SER A 113 6.43 -0.88 6.22
C SER A 113 5.43 -2.04 6.30
N PRO A 114 4.74 -2.24 7.44
CA PRO A 114 3.65 -3.21 7.55
C PRO A 114 2.57 -3.01 6.48
N THR A 115 2.27 -1.77 6.11
CA THR A 115 1.30 -1.44 5.06
C THR A 115 1.78 -1.93 3.69
N THR A 116 3.06 -1.82 3.37
CA THR A 116 3.63 -2.33 2.12
C THR A 116 3.47 -3.84 1.99
N ILE A 117 3.71 -4.59 3.06
CA ILE A 117 3.49 -6.04 3.07
C ILE A 117 2.00 -6.37 2.95
N TYR A 118 1.13 -5.59 3.59
CA TYR A 118 -0.31 -5.79 3.49
C TYR A 118 -0.84 -5.47 2.09
N TYR A 119 -0.28 -4.46 1.42
CA TYR A 119 -0.57 -4.16 0.02
C TYR A 119 -0.18 -5.31 -0.91
N LEU A 120 0.95 -5.96 -0.66
CA LEU A 120 1.34 -7.14 -1.42
C LEU A 120 0.30 -8.27 -1.28
N TRP A 121 -0.14 -8.56 -0.05
CA TRP A 121 -1.19 -9.55 0.20
C TRP A 121 -2.51 -9.18 -0.49
N THR A 122 -2.91 -7.92 -0.43
CA THR A 122 -4.10 -7.41 -1.10
C THR A 122 -3.98 -7.57 -2.63
N ALA A 123 -2.80 -7.30 -3.20
CA ALA A 123 -2.55 -7.46 -4.63
C ALA A 123 -2.73 -8.90 -5.10
N PHE A 124 -2.21 -9.88 -4.35
CA PHE A 124 -2.45 -11.30 -4.65
C PHE A 124 -3.94 -11.65 -4.62
N ASN A 125 -4.68 -11.18 -3.62
CA ASN A 125 -6.12 -11.42 -3.52
C ASN A 125 -6.90 -10.79 -4.67
N VAL A 126 -6.59 -9.54 -5.04
CA VAL A 126 -7.23 -8.84 -6.16
C VAL A 126 -6.98 -9.56 -7.48
N ILE A 127 -5.73 -9.89 -7.79
CA ILE A 127 -5.36 -10.57 -9.03
C ILE A 127 -5.99 -11.96 -9.11
N ASN A 128 -6.02 -12.72 -8.02
CA ASN A 128 -6.69 -14.00 -7.99
C ASN A 128 -8.21 -13.87 -8.19
N LYS A 129 -8.82 -12.83 -7.61
CA LYS A 129 -10.24 -12.56 -7.84
C LYS A 129 -10.53 -12.21 -9.29
N ILE A 130 -9.69 -11.42 -9.93
CA ILE A 130 -9.79 -11.08 -11.35
C ILE A 130 -9.67 -12.35 -12.20
N LYS A 131 -8.69 -13.21 -11.95
CA LYS A 131 -8.47 -14.47 -12.67
C LYS A 131 -9.63 -15.46 -12.51
N SER A 132 -10.22 -15.54 -11.35
CA SER A 132 -11.31 -16.46 -11.04
C SER A 132 -12.68 -15.97 -11.53
N SER A 133 -12.78 -14.72 -11.97
CA SER A 133 -14.03 -14.16 -12.49
C SER A 133 -14.25 -14.57 -13.93
N ASN A 134 -15.43 -15.12 -14.22
CA ASN A 134 -15.85 -15.41 -15.58
C ASN A 134 -16.29 -14.17 -16.37
N ASP A 135 -16.52 -13.05 -15.66
CA ASP A 135 -17.04 -11.82 -16.24
C ASP A 135 -15.91 -10.88 -16.70
N ILE A 136 -14.66 -11.19 -16.36
CA ILE A 136 -13.50 -10.34 -16.67
C ILE A 136 -12.65 -11.02 -17.74
N ASP A 137 -12.54 -10.39 -18.90
CA ASP A 137 -11.62 -10.81 -19.95
C ASP A 137 -10.18 -10.36 -19.63
N THR A 138 -9.45 -11.23 -18.94
CA THR A 138 -8.07 -10.93 -18.50
C THR A 138 -7.09 -10.83 -19.68
N LYS A 139 -7.40 -11.41 -20.85
CA LYS A 139 -6.53 -11.37 -22.04
C LYS A 139 -6.63 -10.05 -22.78
N ASN A 140 -7.84 -9.52 -22.94
CA ASN A 140 -8.06 -8.22 -23.57
C ASN A 140 -7.82 -7.05 -22.62
N GLY A 141 -7.59 -7.34 -21.36
CA GLY A 141 -7.25 -6.38 -20.32
C GLY A 141 -8.45 -5.90 -19.52
N CYS A 142 -8.23 -5.75 -18.22
CA CYS A 142 -9.19 -5.20 -17.27
C CYS A 142 -8.85 -3.74 -16.93
N SER A 143 -9.87 -3.00 -16.50
CA SER A 143 -9.71 -1.67 -15.94
C SER A 143 -9.99 -1.71 -14.45
N ILE A 144 -9.13 -1.07 -13.67
CA ILE A 144 -9.23 -1.00 -12.21
C ILE A 144 -9.46 0.45 -11.80
N VAL A 145 -10.32 0.66 -10.82
CA VAL A 145 -10.50 1.96 -10.17
C VAL A 145 -10.25 1.76 -8.68
N GLU A 146 -9.36 2.55 -8.12
CA GLU A 146 -9.05 2.58 -6.69
C GLU A 146 -9.48 3.93 -6.11
N ILE A 147 -10.28 3.89 -5.05
CA ILE A 147 -10.78 5.08 -4.34
C ILE A 147 -10.12 5.12 -2.96
N GLY A 148 -9.56 6.28 -2.60
CA GLY A 148 -8.76 6.42 -1.39
C GLY A 148 -7.38 5.77 -1.56
N CYS A 149 -6.75 6.04 -2.70
CA CYS A 149 -5.52 5.35 -3.13
C CYS A 149 -4.24 5.90 -2.49
N GLY A 150 -4.34 6.96 -1.70
CA GLY A 150 -3.16 7.59 -1.10
C GLY A 150 -2.11 7.97 -2.15
N TYR A 151 -0.90 7.53 -1.95
CA TYR A 151 0.21 7.76 -2.89
C TYR A 151 0.31 6.71 -4.02
N GLY A 152 -0.64 5.77 -4.11
CA GLY A 152 -0.67 4.76 -5.18
C GLY A 152 0.10 3.46 -4.87
N GLY A 153 0.48 3.21 -3.62
CA GLY A 153 1.25 2.03 -3.24
C GLY A 153 0.54 0.69 -3.56
N GLN A 154 -0.77 0.65 -3.42
CA GLN A 154 -1.56 -0.54 -3.77
C GLN A 154 -1.56 -0.79 -5.29
N CYS A 155 -1.68 0.27 -6.11
CA CYS A 155 -1.58 0.20 -7.57
C CYS A 155 -0.24 -0.42 -8.00
N PHE A 156 0.87 0.04 -7.41
CA PHE A 156 2.20 -0.51 -7.67
C PHE A 156 2.27 -2.01 -7.36
N MET A 157 1.73 -2.45 -6.22
CA MET A 157 1.73 -3.88 -5.84
C MET A 157 0.85 -4.73 -6.75
N ILE A 158 -0.31 -4.22 -7.17
CA ILE A 158 -1.18 -4.93 -8.12
C ILE A 158 -0.48 -5.13 -9.46
N HIS A 159 0.22 -4.12 -9.99
CA HIS A 159 0.99 -4.27 -11.22
C HIS A 159 2.14 -5.26 -11.04
N THR A 160 2.82 -5.26 -9.91
CA THR A 160 3.90 -6.20 -9.59
C THR A 160 3.39 -7.65 -9.61
N VAL A 161 2.24 -7.92 -8.99
CA VAL A 161 1.67 -9.28 -8.92
C VAL A 161 1.05 -9.70 -10.25
N ALA A 162 0.41 -8.78 -10.98
CA ALA A 162 -0.25 -9.08 -12.27
C ALA A 162 0.70 -9.72 -13.29
N GLN A 163 1.98 -9.34 -13.26
CA GLN A 163 3.02 -9.88 -14.16
C GLN A 163 3.20 -11.39 -14.03
N PHE A 164 3.00 -11.97 -12.85
CA PHE A 164 3.16 -13.42 -12.64
C PHE A 164 2.02 -14.24 -13.20
N TYR A 165 0.88 -13.60 -13.50
CA TYR A 165 -0.35 -14.27 -13.86
C TYR A 165 -0.86 -13.92 -15.26
N GLU A 166 -0.06 -13.17 -16.03
CA GLU A 166 -0.44 -12.71 -17.38
C GLU A 166 -1.78 -11.94 -17.38
N VAL A 167 -2.09 -11.26 -16.27
CA VAL A 167 -3.26 -10.39 -16.18
C VAL A 167 -2.90 -9.04 -16.79
N ASN A 168 -3.54 -8.72 -17.91
CA ASN A 168 -3.35 -7.45 -18.58
C ASN A 168 -4.19 -6.37 -17.90
N ILE A 169 -3.56 -5.37 -17.30
CA ILE A 169 -4.21 -4.18 -16.75
C ILE A 169 -4.16 -3.09 -17.81
N LYS A 170 -5.29 -2.86 -18.46
CA LYS A 170 -5.43 -1.88 -19.55
C LYS A 170 -5.41 -0.44 -19.03
N SER A 171 -6.01 -0.22 -17.87
CA SER A 171 -6.03 1.09 -17.21
C SER A 171 -6.17 0.92 -15.71
N TYR A 172 -5.54 1.81 -14.97
CA TYR A 172 -5.70 1.93 -13.52
C TYR A 172 -5.99 3.39 -13.18
N SER A 173 -7.15 3.65 -12.59
CA SER A 173 -7.57 5.00 -12.21
C SER A 173 -7.47 5.16 -10.71
N LEU A 174 -6.69 6.12 -10.27
CA LEU A 174 -6.49 6.49 -8.88
C LEU A 174 -7.38 7.70 -8.54
N ILE A 175 -8.15 7.61 -7.48
CA ILE A 175 -9.07 8.65 -7.03
C ILE A 175 -8.82 8.92 -5.56
N ASP A 176 -8.41 10.14 -5.24
CA ASP A 176 -8.18 10.59 -3.88
C ASP A 176 -8.45 12.10 -3.74
N ILE A 177 -8.17 12.69 -2.58
CA ILE A 177 -8.19 14.14 -2.38
C ILE A 177 -7.12 14.80 -3.26
N PHE A 178 -7.32 16.08 -3.57
CA PHE A 178 -6.52 16.81 -4.56
C PHE A 178 -5.00 16.69 -4.37
N TYR A 179 -4.51 16.91 -3.15
CA TYR A 179 -3.07 16.85 -2.88
C TYR A 179 -2.50 15.43 -2.89
N ALA A 180 -3.27 14.42 -2.50
CA ALA A 180 -2.86 13.02 -2.63
C ALA A 180 -2.74 12.62 -4.11
N ASN A 181 -3.69 13.03 -4.96
CA ASN A 181 -3.57 12.81 -6.40
C ASN A 181 -2.31 13.47 -7.00
N LYS A 182 -1.90 14.63 -6.48
CA LYS A 182 -0.67 15.29 -6.90
C LYS A 182 0.61 14.55 -6.48
N LEU A 183 0.59 13.78 -5.40
CA LEU A 183 1.71 12.92 -5.00
C LEU A 183 1.93 11.72 -5.94
N GLN A 184 0.94 11.38 -6.77
CA GLN A 184 0.99 10.25 -7.70
C GLN A 184 1.53 10.64 -9.08
N GLU A 185 1.61 11.94 -9.39
CA GLU A 185 2.15 12.50 -10.64
C GLU A 185 3.68 12.58 -10.63
#